data_fdd610364afc45804ea66f65827f7876
#
_entry.id   fdd610364afc45804ea66f65827f7876
#
_cell.length_a   1.000
_cell.length_b   1.000
_cell.length_c   1.000
_cell.angle_alpha   90.00
_cell.angle_beta   90.00
_cell.angle_gamma   90.00
#
_symmetry.space_group_name_H-M   'P 1'
#
loop_
_entity.id
_entity.type
_entity.pdbx_description
1 polymer ?
#
loop_
_entity_poly.entity_id
_entity_poly.type
_entity_poly.pdbx_seq_one_letter_code
_entity_poly.pdbx_strand_id
1 'polypeptide(L)'
;ANMLNTILEAVTAYLKNELTDQEILMSILSNHATSSVVRVEGEIDINDLNRGDYSGEEVAKRMERASVLAQVDIHRAATHNKGVMNGIHAVVLATGNDTRGAEASAHAYAARDGQYRGIATWKYDEARGRLVGTIEVPMTLAIVGGGTKVLPVAKASLDLLNVESARELGHVVAAVGLAQNFSACRALVSEGIQKGHMSLQYKSLAIVVGAKGEEISKVAEQLKQEPKANTEAAERILKSIRQS
;
A
#
# COMPACT_ATOMS: atom_id res chain seq x y z
N ALA A 1 5.52 -12.12 17.33
CA ALA A 1 5.14 -11.22 18.44
C ALA A 1 4.85 -12.00 19.72
N ASN A 2 3.89 -12.93 19.73
CA ASN A 2 3.48 -13.66 20.95
C ASN A 2 4.65 -14.39 21.62
N MET A 3 5.47 -15.15 20.89
CA MET A 3 6.63 -15.85 21.44
C MET A 3 7.63 -14.90 22.10
N LEU A 4 7.90 -13.74 21.49
CA LEU A 4 8.80 -12.74 22.07
C LEU A 4 8.23 -12.13 23.35
N ASN A 5 6.94 -11.83 23.40
CA ASN A 5 6.31 -11.35 24.63
C ASN A 5 6.36 -12.39 25.75
N THR A 6 6.11 -13.67 25.46
CA THR A 6 6.25 -14.75 26.43
C THR A 6 7.67 -14.84 27.00
N ILE A 7 8.70 -14.71 26.13
CA ILE A 7 10.10 -14.71 26.56
C ILE A 7 10.39 -13.48 27.45
N LEU A 8 9.92 -12.30 27.04
CA LEU A 8 10.12 -11.06 27.80
C LEU A 8 9.43 -11.12 29.17
N GLU A 9 8.24 -11.67 29.26
CA GLU A 9 7.52 -11.88 30.52
C GLU A 9 8.27 -12.83 31.44
N ALA A 10 8.81 -13.94 30.93
CA ALA A 10 9.61 -14.89 31.69
C ALA A 10 10.93 -14.25 32.19
N VAL A 11 11.61 -13.49 31.31
CA VAL A 11 12.83 -12.74 31.69
C VAL A 11 12.50 -11.69 32.77
N THR A 12 11.36 -11.02 32.64
CA THR A 12 10.93 -10.04 33.65
C THR A 12 10.68 -10.69 35.00
N ALA A 13 10.03 -11.86 35.03
CA ALA A 13 9.82 -12.61 36.27
C ALA A 13 11.14 -13.00 36.93
N TYR A 14 12.13 -13.44 36.15
CA TYR A 14 13.48 -13.72 36.63
C TYR A 14 14.16 -12.48 37.19
N LEU A 15 14.17 -11.37 36.42
CA LEU A 15 14.82 -10.11 36.84
C LEU A 15 14.23 -9.50 38.11
N LYS A 16 12.91 -9.65 38.34
CA LYS A 16 12.27 -9.18 39.59
C LYS A 16 12.81 -9.89 40.83
N ASN A 17 13.26 -11.14 40.70
CA ASN A 17 13.87 -11.86 41.78
C ASN A 17 15.33 -11.49 42.05
N GLU A 18 16.06 -11.10 40.96
CA GLU A 18 17.46 -10.76 41.02
C GLU A 18 17.68 -9.26 41.37
N LEU A 19 16.78 -8.39 40.92
CA LEU A 19 16.90 -6.93 41.04
C LEU A 19 15.84 -6.40 42.04
N THR A 20 15.99 -6.76 43.31
CA THR A 20 15.00 -6.43 44.37
C THR A 20 14.83 -4.94 44.63
N ASP A 21 15.84 -4.13 44.27
CA ASP A 21 15.86 -2.66 44.50
C ASP A 21 15.46 -1.89 43.26
N GLN A 22 15.01 -2.58 42.18
CA GLN A 22 14.63 -1.97 40.93
C GLN A 22 13.16 -2.20 40.62
N GLU A 23 12.46 -1.19 40.16
CA GLU A 23 11.10 -1.31 39.65
C GLU A 23 11.14 -1.70 38.16
N ILE A 24 10.52 -2.81 37.78
CA ILE A 24 10.30 -3.17 36.39
C ILE A 24 8.86 -2.77 36.03
N LEU A 25 8.76 -1.70 35.26
CA LEU A 25 7.49 -1.03 34.96
C LEU A 25 6.61 -1.88 34.01
N MET A 26 7.20 -2.43 32.93
CA MET A 26 6.47 -3.21 31.94
C MET A 26 7.40 -4.13 31.16
N SER A 27 6.78 -5.11 30.48
CA SER A 27 7.47 -6.05 29.60
C SER A 27 6.67 -6.21 28.31
N ILE A 28 7.18 -5.69 27.22
CA ILE A 28 6.54 -5.76 25.92
C ILE A 28 7.55 -5.55 24.79
N LEU A 29 7.35 -6.22 23.64
CA LEU A 29 8.17 -5.97 22.46
C LEU A 29 7.87 -4.57 21.87
N SER A 30 8.85 -3.99 21.20
CA SER A 30 8.65 -2.77 20.40
C SER A 30 8.20 -3.13 18.98
N ASN A 31 7.24 -2.36 18.43
CA ASN A 31 6.89 -2.42 17.01
C ASN A 31 7.92 -1.69 16.11
N HIS A 32 8.89 -0.97 16.67
CA HIS A 32 9.98 -0.37 15.89
C HIS A 32 11.01 -1.43 15.49
N ALA A 33 10.68 -2.21 14.48
CA ALA A 33 11.38 -3.45 14.09
C ALA A 33 12.51 -3.20 13.08
N THR A 34 13.49 -2.37 13.43
CA THR A 34 14.62 -1.98 12.55
C THR A 34 15.51 -3.14 12.11
N SER A 35 15.48 -4.28 12.81
CA SER A 35 16.19 -5.51 12.43
C SER A 35 15.49 -6.33 11.34
N SER A 36 14.23 -6.02 11.02
CA SER A 36 13.40 -6.78 10.09
C SER A 36 13.09 -5.98 8.82
N VAL A 37 14.00 -5.11 8.41
CA VAL A 37 13.84 -4.27 7.20
C VAL A 37 13.97 -5.13 5.95
N VAL A 38 13.03 -4.95 5.03
CA VAL A 38 13.10 -5.47 3.66
C VAL A 38 13.29 -4.30 2.70
N ARG A 39 14.07 -4.54 1.64
CA ARG A 39 14.29 -3.59 0.55
C ARG A 39 13.85 -4.23 -0.75
N VAL A 40 13.08 -3.49 -1.54
CA VAL A 40 12.66 -3.87 -2.89
C VAL A 40 12.96 -2.73 -3.83
N GLU A 41 13.44 -3.09 -5.01
CA GLU A 41 13.66 -2.18 -6.12
C GLU A 41 12.92 -2.68 -7.35
N GLY A 42 12.35 -1.77 -8.13
CA GLY A 42 11.67 -2.04 -9.38
C GLY A 42 12.00 -0.99 -10.43
N GLU A 43 12.07 -1.40 -11.68
CA GLU A 43 12.38 -0.52 -12.81
C GLU A 43 11.24 -0.53 -13.82
N ILE A 44 10.97 0.62 -14.43
CA ILE A 44 9.95 0.78 -15.47
C ILE A 44 10.59 1.51 -16.65
N ASP A 45 10.39 0.99 -17.86
CA ASP A 45 10.81 1.66 -19.07
C ASP A 45 10.01 2.94 -19.27
N ILE A 46 10.68 4.04 -19.66
CA ILE A 46 9.98 5.33 -19.87
C ILE A 46 8.96 5.22 -21.00
N ASN A 47 9.13 4.34 -21.97
CA ASN A 47 8.17 4.13 -23.05
C ASN A 47 6.82 3.61 -22.53
N ASP A 48 6.81 2.88 -21.40
CA ASP A 48 5.61 2.36 -20.74
C ASP A 48 4.92 3.41 -19.84
N LEU A 49 5.55 4.56 -19.65
CA LEU A 49 5.04 5.64 -18.81
C LEU A 49 4.17 6.66 -19.53
N ASN A 50 4.12 6.63 -20.87
CA ASN A 50 3.30 7.58 -21.66
C ASN A 50 1.87 7.64 -21.11
N ARG A 51 1.35 8.86 -20.88
CA ARG A 51 0.02 9.05 -20.29
C ARG A 51 -0.67 10.33 -20.78
N GLY A 52 -1.73 10.19 -21.56
CA GLY A 52 -2.41 11.34 -22.15
C GLY A 52 -1.45 12.15 -23.01
N ASP A 53 -1.34 13.43 -22.74
CA ASP A 53 -0.47 14.37 -23.47
C ASP A 53 0.99 14.38 -22.95
N TYR A 54 1.30 13.59 -21.91
CA TYR A 54 2.64 13.54 -21.31
C TYR A 54 3.46 12.40 -21.89
N SER A 55 4.67 12.70 -22.32
CA SER A 55 5.67 11.68 -22.68
C SER A 55 6.13 10.92 -21.44
N GLY A 56 6.60 9.68 -21.63
CA GLY A 56 7.09 8.87 -20.53
C GLY A 56 8.28 9.50 -19.79
N GLU A 57 9.15 10.18 -20.51
CA GLU A 57 10.26 10.93 -19.91
C GLU A 57 9.74 12.08 -19.01
N GLU A 58 8.74 12.82 -19.48
CA GLU A 58 8.14 13.89 -18.67
C GLU A 58 7.46 13.35 -17.43
N VAL A 59 6.74 12.23 -17.54
CA VAL A 59 6.14 11.53 -16.39
C VAL A 59 7.22 11.10 -15.41
N ALA A 60 8.32 10.49 -15.87
CA ALA A 60 9.44 10.07 -15.04
C ALA A 60 10.06 11.22 -14.25
N LYS A 61 10.38 12.33 -14.92
CA LYS A 61 10.93 13.54 -14.28
C LYS A 61 9.98 14.15 -13.25
N ARG A 62 8.67 14.16 -13.54
CA ARG A 62 7.65 14.64 -12.60
C ARG A 62 7.50 13.72 -11.40
N MET A 63 7.56 12.38 -11.60
CA MET A 63 7.51 11.41 -10.51
C MET A 63 8.72 11.53 -9.58
N GLU A 64 9.92 11.72 -10.12
CA GLU A 64 11.11 11.97 -9.32
C GLU A 64 10.95 13.23 -8.45
N ARG A 65 10.49 14.34 -9.02
CA ARG A 65 10.23 15.59 -8.27
C ARG A 65 9.17 15.39 -7.17
N ALA A 66 8.09 14.66 -7.46
CA ALA A 66 7.07 14.33 -6.47
C ALA A 66 7.61 13.44 -5.35
N SER A 67 8.55 12.55 -5.67
CA SER A 67 9.27 11.72 -4.71
C SER A 67 10.19 12.57 -3.83
N VAL A 68 10.97 13.47 -4.41
CA VAL A 68 11.82 14.42 -3.66
C VAL A 68 10.98 15.26 -2.70
N LEU A 69 9.81 15.74 -3.14
CA LEU A 69 8.90 16.50 -2.29
C LEU A 69 8.46 15.68 -1.06
N ALA A 70 8.22 14.38 -1.21
CA ALA A 70 7.88 13.50 -0.08
C ALA A 70 9.05 13.25 0.89
N GLN A 71 10.29 13.62 0.52
CA GLN A 71 11.46 13.54 1.40
C GLN A 71 11.66 14.81 2.23
N VAL A 72 11.10 15.95 1.81
CA VAL A 72 11.35 17.26 2.42
C VAL A 72 10.11 17.89 3.06
N ASP A 73 8.91 17.50 2.63
CA ASP A 73 7.63 18.03 3.12
C ASP A 73 6.85 16.93 3.87
N ILE A 74 6.58 17.17 5.17
CA ILE A 74 5.88 16.21 6.03
C ILE A 74 4.44 15.93 5.59
N HIS A 75 3.73 16.93 5.06
CA HIS A 75 2.34 16.77 4.59
C HIS A 75 2.30 15.88 3.35
N ARG A 76 3.26 16.09 2.44
CA ARG A 76 3.40 15.22 1.27
C ARG A 76 3.85 13.82 1.67
N ALA A 77 4.81 13.69 2.60
CA ALA A 77 5.28 12.41 3.11
C ALA A 77 4.14 11.58 3.72
N ALA A 78 3.28 12.19 4.54
CA ALA A 78 2.14 11.51 5.14
C ALA A 78 1.18 10.93 4.09
N THR A 79 0.84 11.73 3.07
CA THR A 79 -0.02 11.29 1.96
C THR A 79 0.67 10.23 1.08
N HIS A 80 1.98 10.36 0.87
CA HIS A 80 2.79 9.41 0.11
C HIS A 80 2.82 8.04 0.81
N ASN A 81 3.12 8.01 2.10
CA ASN A 81 3.18 6.79 2.90
C ASN A 81 1.81 6.13 3.06
N LYS A 82 0.73 6.92 3.22
CA LYS A 82 -0.64 6.39 3.18
C LYS A 82 -0.92 5.64 1.88
N GLY A 83 -0.45 6.15 0.74
CA GLY A 83 -0.55 5.48 -0.55
C GLY A 83 0.19 4.15 -0.58
N VAL A 84 1.42 4.10 -0.05
CA VAL A 84 2.19 2.85 0.10
C VAL A 84 1.45 1.85 1.00
N MET A 85 0.96 2.31 2.14
CA MET A 85 0.28 1.47 3.13
C MET A 85 -1.01 0.84 2.60
N ASN A 86 -1.68 1.44 1.61
CA ASN A 86 -2.84 0.81 0.97
C ASN A 86 -2.48 -0.56 0.35
N GLY A 87 -1.33 -0.67 -0.30
CA GLY A 87 -0.85 -1.93 -0.87
C GLY A 87 -0.36 -2.90 0.21
N ILE A 88 0.45 -2.41 1.15
CA ILE A 88 0.96 -3.20 2.29
C ILE A 88 -0.20 -3.82 3.08
N HIS A 89 -1.17 -3.01 3.51
CA HIS A 89 -2.33 -3.47 4.29
C HIS A 89 -3.13 -4.55 3.58
N ALA A 90 -3.34 -4.42 2.27
CA ALA A 90 -4.12 -5.39 1.51
C ALA A 90 -3.52 -6.80 1.61
N VAL A 91 -2.20 -6.94 1.42
CA VAL A 91 -1.52 -8.24 1.48
C VAL A 91 -1.36 -8.73 2.93
N VAL A 92 -1.01 -7.85 3.86
CA VAL A 92 -0.88 -8.18 5.29
C VAL A 92 -2.21 -8.70 5.84
N LEU A 93 -3.33 -8.06 5.51
CA LEU A 93 -4.67 -8.49 5.90
C LEU A 93 -5.06 -9.83 5.25
N ALA A 94 -4.84 -9.97 3.95
CA ALA A 94 -5.16 -11.18 3.20
C ALA A 94 -4.40 -12.42 3.71
N THR A 95 -3.19 -12.22 4.24
CA THR A 95 -2.34 -13.29 4.80
C THR A 95 -2.52 -13.49 6.30
N GLY A 96 -3.52 -12.83 6.93
CA GLY A 96 -3.85 -12.98 8.35
C GLY A 96 -2.79 -12.44 9.31
N ASN A 97 -1.97 -11.49 8.86
CA ASN A 97 -0.94 -10.82 9.63
C ASN A 97 -1.46 -9.55 10.33
N ASP A 98 -0.65 -8.98 11.24
CA ASP A 98 -1.01 -7.79 12.03
C ASP A 98 -0.80 -6.50 11.22
N THR A 99 -1.91 -5.94 10.70
CA THR A 99 -1.89 -4.70 9.92
C THR A 99 -1.47 -3.49 10.74
N ARG A 100 -1.89 -3.41 12.01
CA ARG A 100 -1.56 -2.27 12.88
C ARG A 100 -0.10 -2.30 13.31
N GLY A 101 0.45 -3.49 13.57
CA GLY A 101 1.87 -3.66 13.86
C GLY A 101 2.73 -3.27 12.66
N ALA A 102 2.35 -3.68 11.45
CA ALA A 102 3.04 -3.31 10.22
C ALA A 102 2.99 -1.79 9.98
N GLU A 103 1.84 -1.16 10.20
CA GLU A 103 1.67 0.29 10.05
C GLU A 103 2.51 1.08 11.05
N ALA A 104 2.43 0.74 12.34
CA ALA A 104 3.21 1.37 13.38
C ALA A 104 4.71 1.29 13.10
N SER A 105 5.19 0.12 12.66
CA SER A 105 6.57 -0.12 12.30
C SER A 105 7.01 0.73 11.09
N ALA A 106 6.19 0.79 10.05
CA ALA A 106 6.47 1.57 8.84
C ALA A 106 6.56 3.07 9.13
N HIS A 107 5.61 3.62 9.91
CA HIS A 107 5.61 5.04 10.25
C HIS A 107 6.72 5.42 11.24
N ALA A 108 7.03 4.56 12.20
CA ALA A 108 8.19 4.75 13.08
C ALA A 108 9.50 4.76 12.27
N TYR A 109 9.63 3.86 11.31
CA TYR A 109 10.80 3.81 10.41
C TYR A 109 10.88 5.03 9.49
N ALA A 110 9.76 5.55 9.02
CA ALA A 110 9.69 6.77 8.22
C ALA A 110 10.25 8.01 8.98
N ALA A 111 10.25 7.96 10.31
CA ALA A 111 10.75 9.04 11.19
C ALA A 111 12.07 8.69 11.88
N ARG A 112 12.78 7.62 11.49
CA ARG A 112 13.98 7.10 12.17
C ARG A 112 15.13 8.10 12.32
N ASP A 113 15.19 9.07 11.42
CA ASP A 113 16.24 10.10 11.41
C ASP A 113 15.79 11.43 12.07
N GLY A 114 14.68 11.40 12.83
CA GLY A 114 14.09 12.57 13.46
C GLY A 114 13.21 13.43 12.56
N GLN A 115 13.14 13.10 11.25
CA GLN A 115 12.24 13.74 10.30
C GLN A 115 11.40 12.68 9.59
N TYR A 116 10.08 12.87 9.57
CA TYR A 116 9.17 11.99 8.86
C TYR A 116 9.29 12.16 7.36
N ARG A 117 9.58 11.07 6.63
CA ARG A 117 9.85 11.05 5.18
C ARG A 117 9.06 9.96 4.47
N GLY A 118 9.02 10.03 3.14
CA GLY A 118 8.51 8.96 2.30
C GLY A 118 9.36 7.69 2.44
N ILE A 119 8.70 6.52 2.64
CA ILE A 119 9.36 5.20 2.71
C ILE A 119 9.63 4.58 1.33
N ALA A 120 9.06 5.14 0.28
CA ALA A 120 9.33 4.79 -1.10
C ALA A 120 9.89 6.00 -1.84
N THR A 121 10.80 5.76 -2.78
CA THR A 121 11.44 6.80 -3.61
C THR A 121 11.41 6.41 -5.07
N TRP A 122 11.34 7.43 -5.94
CA TRP A 122 11.41 7.27 -7.39
C TRP A 122 12.52 8.15 -7.93
N LYS A 123 13.38 7.57 -8.78
CA LYS A 123 14.50 8.27 -9.44
C LYS A 123 14.50 7.96 -10.93
N TYR A 124 14.65 8.99 -11.73
CA TYR A 124 14.81 8.82 -13.17
C TYR A 124 16.28 8.59 -13.53
N ASP A 125 16.59 7.44 -14.08
CA ASP A 125 17.88 7.12 -14.68
C ASP A 125 17.82 7.47 -16.17
N GLU A 126 18.28 8.69 -16.47
CA GLU A 126 18.25 9.24 -17.83
C GLU A 126 19.14 8.42 -18.78
N ALA A 127 20.30 7.94 -18.30
CA ALA A 127 21.24 7.17 -19.12
C ALA A 127 20.67 5.86 -19.60
N ARG A 128 19.83 5.20 -18.76
CA ARG A 128 19.20 3.92 -19.07
C ARG A 128 17.76 4.06 -19.57
N GLY A 129 17.18 5.25 -19.56
CA GLY A 129 15.79 5.48 -19.89
C GLY A 129 14.83 4.70 -18.96
N ARG A 130 15.13 4.65 -17.65
CA ARG A 130 14.38 3.91 -16.66
C ARG A 130 13.93 4.78 -15.49
N LEU A 131 12.70 4.58 -15.03
CA LEU A 131 12.25 5.07 -13.74
C LEU A 131 12.49 3.97 -12.71
N VAL A 132 13.36 4.23 -11.74
CA VAL A 132 13.74 3.29 -10.67
C VAL A 132 12.99 3.64 -9.41
N GLY A 133 12.23 2.70 -8.87
CA GLY A 133 11.54 2.80 -7.59
C GLY A 133 12.20 1.95 -6.54
N THR A 134 12.37 2.49 -5.33
CA THR A 134 12.91 1.76 -4.19
C THR A 134 12.00 1.95 -2.99
N ILE A 135 11.73 0.86 -2.27
CA ILE A 135 11.07 0.89 -0.96
C ILE A 135 11.94 0.20 0.07
N GLU A 136 11.99 0.78 1.26
CA GLU A 136 12.68 0.23 2.42
C GLU A 136 11.75 0.34 3.63
N VAL A 137 11.33 -0.80 4.19
CA VAL A 137 10.30 -0.84 5.23
C VAL A 137 10.47 -2.07 6.13
N PRO A 138 10.28 -1.93 7.46
CA PRO A 138 10.29 -3.08 8.36
C PRO A 138 9.05 -3.96 8.16
N MET A 139 9.26 -5.29 8.07
CA MET A 139 8.19 -6.28 7.90
C MET A 139 8.36 -7.43 8.88
N THR A 140 7.62 -7.37 10.00
CA THR A 140 7.54 -8.45 11.00
C THR A 140 6.29 -9.30 10.73
N LEU A 141 6.40 -10.20 9.76
CA LEU A 141 5.32 -11.04 9.29
C LEU A 141 5.51 -12.50 9.72
N ALA A 142 4.47 -13.31 9.55
CA ALA A 142 4.49 -14.75 9.77
C ALA A 142 3.77 -15.46 8.63
N ILE A 143 4.27 -16.66 8.27
CA ILE A 143 3.63 -17.58 7.33
C ILE A 143 3.07 -18.82 8.03
N VAL A 144 3.34 -18.97 9.33
CA VAL A 144 2.90 -20.09 10.14
C VAL A 144 2.35 -19.62 11.50
N GLY A 145 1.42 -20.36 12.04
CA GLY A 145 0.84 -20.09 13.38
C GLY A 145 -0.26 -19.02 13.36
N GLY A 146 -0.82 -18.72 14.53
CA GLY A 146 -1.83 -17.67 14.69
C GLY A 146 -3.01 -17.77 13.72
N GLY A 147 -3.37 -16.63 13.12
CA GLY A 147 -4.48 -16.52 12.17
C GLY A 147 -4.32 -17.35 10.89
N THR A 148 -3.08 -17.63 10.45
CA THR A 148 -2.83 -18.37 9.20
C THR A 148 -3.36 -19.83 9.25
N LYS A 149 -3.46 -20.43 10.43
CA LYS A 149 -4.02 -21.78 10.61
C LYS A 149 -5.54 -21.79 10.75
N VAL A 150 -6.13 -20.69 11.23
CA VAL A 150 -7.55 -20.63 11.61
C VAL A 150 -8.39 -19.99 10.51
N LEU A 151 -7.81 -19.05 9.74
CA LEU A 151 -8.50 -18.31 8.70
C LEU A 151 -8.29 -18.99 7.33
N PRO A 152 -9.34 -19.62 6.72
CA PRO A 152 -9.21 -20.31 5.43
C PRO A 152 -8.70 -19.39 4.30
N VAL A 153 -9.12 -18.12 4.31
CA VAL A 153 -8.70 -17.13 3.31
C VAL A 153 -7.20 -16.83 3.45
N ALA A 154 -6.69 -16.68 4.66
CA ALA A 154 -5.26 -16.45 4.89
C ALA A 154 -4.40 -17.62 4.41
N LYS A 155 -4.87 -18.85 4.67
CA LYS A 155 -4.21 -20.06 4.15
C LYS A 155 -4.21 -20.07 2.61
N ALA A 156 -5.36 -19.88 1.98
CA ALA A 156 -5.48 -19.85 0.53
C ALA A 156 -4.61 -18.74 -0.10
N SER A 157 -4.51 -17.58 0.54
CA SER A 157 -3.64 -16.49 0.10
C SER A 157 -2.16 -16.86 0.15
N LEU A 158 -1.71 -17.50 1.23
CA LEU A 158 -0.33 -17.97 1.37
C LEU A 158 0.00 -19.10 0.38
N ASP A 159 -0.93 -20.04 0.18
CA ASP A 159 -0.81 -21.13 -0.81
C ASP A 159 -0.68 -20.54 -2.24
N LEU A 160 -1.48 -19.52 -2.57
CA LEU A 160 -1.42 -18.82 -3.85
C LEU A 160 -0.09 -18.09 -4.06
N LEU A 161 0.42 -17.42 -3.01
CA LEU A 161 1.68 -16.69 -3.06
C LEU A 161 2.89 -17.63 -3.14
N ASN A 162 2.74 -18.88 -2.68
CA ASN A 162 3.78 -19.90 -2.66
C ASN A 162 5.11 -19.42 -2.03
N VAL A 163 4.99 -18.65 -0.94
CA VAL A 163 6.15 -18.12 -0.20
C VAL A 163 6.65 -19.13 0.83
N GLU A 164 7.96 -19.29 0.93
CA GLU A 164 8.60 -20.28 1.81
C GLU A 164 9.07 -19.69 3.14
N SER A 165 9.15 -18.35 3.24
CA SER A 165 9.61 -17.66 4.44
C SER A 165 8.85 -16.36 4.72
N ALA A 166 8.84 -15.95 6.00
CA ALA A 166 8.30 -14.65 6.39
C ALA A 166 9.04 -13.48 5.74
N ARG A 167 10.33 -13.65 5.45
CA ARG A 167 11.13 -12.64 4.74
C ARG A 167 10.70 -12.50 3.29
N GLU A 168 10.45 -13.60 2.62
CA GLU A 168 9.95 -13.60 1.24
C GLU A 168 8.55 -12.96 1.15
N LEU A 169 7.64 -13.30 2.08
CA LEU A 169 6.37 -12.61 2.22
C LEU A 169 6.58 -11.10 2.41
N GLY A 170 7.56 -10.69 3.22
CA GLY A 170 7.92 -9.29 3.41
C GLY A 170 8.32 -8.59 2.12
N HIS A 171 9.10 -9.24 1.25
CA HIS A 171 9.46 -8.70 -0.07
C HIS A 171 8.23 -8.55 -0.97
N VAL A 172 7.32 -9.55 -0.99
CA VAL A 172 6.06 -9.46 -1.75
C VAL A 172 5.21 -8.29 -1.27
N VAL A 173 5.03 -8.15 0.04
CA VAL A 173 4.27 -7.04 0.65
C VAL A 173 4.87 -5.69 0.29
N ALA A 174 6.19 -5.54 0.39
CA ALA A 174 6.90 -4.30 0.04
C ALA A 174 6.78 -3.99 -1.47
N ALA A 175 6.89 -5.01 -2.34
CA ALA A 175 6.73 -4.86 -3.78
C ALA A 175 5.32 -4.35 -4.14
N VAL A 176 4.28 -4.89 -3.51
CA VAL A 176 2.90 -4.40 -3.70
C VAL A 176 2.74 -2.97 -3.18
N GLY A 177 3.37 -2.64 -2.04
CA GLY A 177 3.41 -1.26 -1.53
C GLY A 177 4.06 -0.29 -2.51
N LEU A 178 5.19 -0.67 -3.12
CA LEU A 178 5.89 0.12 -4.14
C LEU A 178 5.04 0.29 -5.41
N ALA A 179 4.42 -0.78 -5.90
CA ALA A 179 3.55 -0.74 -7.08
C ALA A 179 2.30 0.13 -6.85
N GLN A 180 1.73 0.08 -5.64
CA GLN A 180 0.60 0.93 -5.25
C GLN A 180 1.00 2.41 -5.21
N ASN A 181 2.19 2.71 -4.66
CA ASN A 181 2.74 4.06 -4.64
C ASN A 181 3.03 4.57 -6.06
N PHE A 182 3.59 3.71 -6.94
CA PHE A 182 3.79 4.02 -8.35
C PHE A 182 2.50 4.51 -9.01
N SER A 183 1.43 3.72 -8.88
CA SER A 183 0.14 4.03 -9.49
C SER A 183 -0.42 5.37 -9.01
N ALA A 184 -0.33 5.63 -7.70
CA ALA A 184 -0.76 6.89 -7.10
C ALA A 184 0.08 8.08 -7.58
N CYS A 185 1.42 7.97 -7.55
CA CYS A 185 2.32 9.04 -7.97
C CYS A 185 2.15 9.35 -9.47
N ARG A 186 2.08 8.32 -10.32
CA ARG A 186 1.85 8.50 -11.75
C ARG A 186 0.55 9.26 -12.04
N ALA A 187 -0.55 8.88 -11.38
CA ALA A 187 -1.83 9.58 -11.53
C ALA A 187 -1.74 11.05 -11.08
N LEU A 188 -1.09 11.32 -9.94
CA LEU A 188 -0.95 12.68 -9.41
C LEU A 188 -0.16 13.62 -10.34
N VAL A 189 0.87 13.12 -11.02
CA VAL A 189 1.75 13.92 -11.86
C VAL A 189 1.28 14.03 -13.32
N SER A 190 0.23 13.30 -13.70
CA SER A 190 -0.32 13.29 -15.05
C SER A 190 -1.79 13.76 -15.08
N GLU A 191 -2.73 12.84 -15.06
CA GLU A 191 -4.17 13.10 -15.23
C GLU A 191 -4.88 13.56 -13.95
N GLY A 192 -4.22 13.48 -12.80
CA GLY A 192 -4.79 13.73 -11.49
C GLY A 192 -5.52 12.50 -10.92
N ILE A 193 -5.47 12.36 -9.60
CA ILE A 193 -6.03 11.20 -8.89
C ILE A 193 -7.57 11.15 -8.97
N GLN A 194 -8.21 12.32 -9.08
CA GLN A 194 -9.67 12.45 -9.13
C GLN A 194 -10.27 11.73 -10.34
N LYS A 195 -9.64 11.84 -11.51
CA LYS A 195 -10.12 11.22 -12.75
C LYS A 195 -10.18 9.70 -12.65
N GLY A 196 -9.18 9.08 -12.03
CA GLY A 196 -9.18 7.64 -11.75
C GLY A 196 -10.27 7.22 -10.75
N HIS A 197 -10.44 7.98 -9.67
CA HIS A 197 -11.49 7.74 -8.67
C HIS A 197 -12.90 7.89 -9.24
N MET A 198 -13.13 8.92 -10.06
CA MET A 198 -14.43 9.13 -10.72
C MET A 198 -14.80 7.97 -11.63
N SER A 199 -13.85 7.40 -12.37
CA SER A 199 -14.09 6.23 -13.22
C SER A 199 -14.58 5.01 -12.42
N LEU A 200 -14.00 4.76 -11.25
CA LEU A 200 -14.45 3.69 -10.34
C LEU A 200 -15.83 4.00 -9.74
N GLN A 201 -16.06 5.25 -9.37
CA GLN A 201 -17.36 5.70 -8.83
C GLN A 201 -18.48 5.52 -9.84
N TYR A 202 -18.26 5.83 -11.12
CA TYR A 202 -19.28 5.62 -12.18
C TYR A 202 -19.64 4.14 -12.34
N LYS A 203 -18.64 3.23 -12.29
CA LYS A 203 -18.90 1.79 -12.30
C LYS A 203 -19.67 1.34 -11.06
N SER A 204 -19.31 1.86 -9.89
CA SER A 204 -20.03 1.57 -8.65
C SER A 204 -21.47 2.05 -8.70
N LEU A 205 -21.73 3.26 -9.21
CA LEU A 205 -23.09 3.76 -9.43
C LEU A 205 -23.88 2.87 -10.38
N ALA A 206 -23.27 2.43 -11.49
CA ALA A 206 -23.92 1.51 -12.43
C ALA A 206 -24.31 0.19 -11.75
N ILE A 207 -23.46 -0.38 -10.91
CA ILE A 207 -23.75 -1.61 -10.16
C ILE A 207 -24.88 -1.39 -9.14
N VAL A 208 -24.85 -0.27 -8.41
CA VAL A 208 -25.88 0.09 -7.40
C VAL A 208 -27.27 0.15 -8.04
N VAL A 209 -27.39 0.68 -9.25
CA VAL A 209 -28.68 0.74 -9.97
C VAL A 209 -29.05 -0.57 -10.69
N GLY A 210 -28.26 -1.63 -10.53
CA GLY A 210 -28.56 -2.95 -11.02
C GLY A 210 -28.08 -3.24 -12.44
N ALA A 211 -27.12 -2.51 -12.98
CA ALA A 211 -26.44 -2.84 -14.23
C ALA A 211 -25.61 -4.13 -14.09
N LYS A 212 -25.57 -4.97 -15.11
CA LYS A 212 -24.87 -6.25 -15.14
C LYS A 212 -24.02 -6.41 -16.39
N GLY A 213 -22.89 -7.12 -16.26
CA GLY A 213 -22.00 -7.42 -17.40
C GLY A 213 -21.58 -6.17 -18.15
N GLU A 214 -21.83 -6.12 -19.45
CA GLU A 214 -21.49 -4.98 -20.32
C GLU A 214 -22.26 -3.69 -20.02
N GLU A 215 -23.45 -3.80 -19.41
CA GLU A 215 -24.23 -2.61 -19.02
C GLU A 215 -23.45 -1.70 -18.09
N ILE A 216 -22.63 -2.28 -17.19
CA ILE A 216 -21.81 -1.52 -16.22
C ILE A 216 -20.88 -0.55 -16.96
N SER A 217 -20.21 -1.04 -17.99
CA SER A 217 -19.27 -0.21 -18.76
C SER A 217 -20.00 0.84 -19.59
N LYS A 218 -21.15 0.50 -20.19
CA LYS A 218 -21.98 1.42 -20.99
C LYS A 218 -22.56 2.55 -20.13
N VAL A 219 -23.10 2.21 -18.95
CA VAL A 219 -23.64 3.21 -18.00
C VAL A 219 -22.51 4.10 -17.49
N ALA A 220 -21.38 3.52 -17.10
CA ALA A 220 -20.23 4.29 -16.61
C ALA A 220 -19.67 5.28 -17.65
N GLU A 221 -19.66 4.89 -18.94
CA GLU A 221 -19.21 5.77 -20.02
C GLU A 221 -20.16 6.95 -20.25
N GLN A 222 -21.46 6.72 -20.21
CA GLN A 222 -22.44 7.81 -20.35
C GLN A 222 -22.47 8.73 -19.12
N LEU A 223 -22.24 8.19 -17.90
CA LEU A 223 -22.12 9.00 -16.68
C LEU A 223 -20.97 10.01 -16.72
N LYS A 224 -19.90 9.75 -17.49
CA LYS A 224 -18.81 10.72 -17.67
C LYS A 224 -19.24 12.00 -18.38
N GLN A 225 -20.31 11.93 -19.19
CA GLN A 225 -20.86 13.05 -19.95
C GLN A 225 -21.93 13.83 -19.17
N GLU A 226 -22.40 13.27 -18.05
CA GLU A 226 -23.42 13.92 -17.23
C GLU A 226 -22.83 15.06 -16.40
N PRO A 227 -23.52 16.22 -16.35
CA PRO A 227 -23.10 17.34 -15.50
C PRO A 227 -23.02 16.97 -14.01
N LYS A 228 -23.85 16.01 -13.59
CA LYS A 228 -23.91 15.49 -12.23
C LYS A 228 -24.14 13.98 -12.26
N ALA A 229 -23.08 13.23 -12.04
CA ALA A 229 -23.16 11.77 -11.95
C ALA A 229 -23.69 11.37 -10.57
N ASN A 230 -24.91 10.90 -10.52
CA ASN A 230 -25.59 10.40 -9.33
C ASN A 230 -26.45 9.17 -9.67
N THR A 231 -27.10 8.61 -8.67
CA THR A 231 -27.93 7.42 -8.80
C THR A 231 -29.09 7.65 -9.79
N GLU A 232 -29.74 8.81 -9.78
CA GLU A 232 -30.85 9.14 -10.68
C GLU A 232 -30.41 9.16 -12.15
N ALA A 233 -29.22 9.75 -12.44
CA ALA A 233 -28.65 9.74 -13.77
C ALA A 233 -28.32 8.32 -14.22
N ALA A 234 -27.74 7.51 -13.35
CA ALA A 234 -27.40 6.12 -13.63
C ALA A 234 -28.66 5.26 -13.93
N GLU A 235 -29.73 5.44 -13.16
CA GLU A 235 -31.01 4.76 -13.41
C GLU A 235 -31.62 5.14 -14.77
N ARG A 236 -31.64 6.42 -15.08
CA ARG A 236 -32.15 6.94 -16.38
C ARG A 236 -31.35 6.34 -17.54
N ILE A 237 -30.02 6.36 -17.45
CA ILE A 237 -29.13 5.80 -18.46
C ILE A 237 -29.35 4.31 -18.63
N LEU A 238 -29.44 3.55 -17.54
CA LEU A 238 -29.67 2.11 -17.58
C LEU A 238 -31.00 1.76 -18.24
N LYS A 239 -32.07 2.51 -17.92
CA LYS A 239 -33.36 2.34 -18.57
C LYS A 239 -33.27 2.58 -20.09
N SER A 240 -32.57 3.61 -20.51
CA SER A 240 -32.36 3.91 -21.93
C SER A 240 -31.61 2.79 -22.67
N ILE A 241 -30.55 2.25 -22.04
CA ILE A 241 -29.73 1.15 -22.59
C ILE A 241 -30.59 -0.14 -22.77
N ARG A 242 -31.52 -0.40 -21.84
CA ARG A 242 -32.38 -1.60 -21.89
C ARG A 242 -33.55 -1.48 -22.82
N GLN A 243 -33.90 -0.28 -23.27
CA GLN A 243 -34.97 -0.01 -24.21
C GLN A 243 -34.49 0.07 -25.67
N SER A 244 -33.18 0.19 -25.87
CA SER A 244 -32.51 0.21 -27.18
C SER A 244 -31.99 -1.18 -27.57
#